data_6cdc51eeb73875a2655662868b8f438f
#
_entry.id   6cdc51eeb73875a2655662868b8f438f
#
_cell.length_a   1.000
_cell.length_b   1.000
_cell.length_c   1.000
_cell.angle_alpha   90.00
_cell.angle_beta   90.00
_cell.angle_gamma   90.00
#
_symmetry.space_group_name_H-M   'P 1'
#
loop_
_entity.id
_entity.type
_entity.pdbx_description
1 polymer ?
#
loop_
_entity_poly.entity_id
_entity_poly.type
_entity_poly.pdbx_seq_one_letter_code
_entity_poly.pdbx_strand_id
1 'polypeptide(L)'
;VSSIVSYLGACDASAAVRLGGTAWFVAACDEDYILRVYDRSAPGPPAASVELVDFLKPEDPEHEPDIEGAALVGERIYWVTSHGRDGDGDEQESRQRLFATSVSATARGVRIAPVGRPYTRLLKDLVRAPALEPFELRRAAQRSPQEPGGLNLEGLAPAPGGSLLLGFRNPIPEGRALVVALGNADDLVEDRASTARLRVAGRLDLGGRGIRAIEYVPESKIYLIVAGAFDDARDFRLYAWPGGLHDAAVGLDVDLDDCKPEELIVTEVRGRRVHVELLSDDGGRKAGGKKCKKADPEMRSFRGLRTVVEI
;
A
#
# COMPACT_ATOMS: atom_id res chain seq x y z
N VAL A 1 -0.74 9.11 -24.06
CA VAL A 1 0.26 10.13 -23.69
C VAL A 1 0.23 10.19 -22.17
N SER A 2 1.39 9.95 -21.55
CA SER A 2 1.57 10.07 -20.10
C SER A 2 1.58 11.55 -19.67
N SER A 3 1.17 11.84 -18.44
CA SER A 3 1.27 13.18 -17.85
C SER A 3 1.59 13.09 -16.36
N ILE A 4 2.36 14.03 -15.85
CA ILE A 4 2.71 14.14 -14.45
C ILE A 4 1.90 15.27 -13.82
N VAL A 5 1.33 14.99 -12.66
CA VAL A 5 0.66 15.96 -11.79
C VAL A 5 1.34 15.98 -10.43
N SER A 6 1.08 17.00 -9.60
CA SER A 6 1.67 17.10 -8.26
C SER A 6 0.58 17.32 -7.22
N TYR A 7 0.73 16.63 -6.09
CA TYR A 7 -0.09 16.74 -4.89
C TYR A 7 0.77 17.30 -3.76
N LEU A 8 0.22 18.21 -2.97
CA LEU A 8 0.95 18.92 -1.93
C LEU A 8 0.65 18.35 -0.53
N GLY A 9 1.53 18.63 0.43
CA GLY A 9 1.33 18.31 1.85
C GLY A 9 1.89 16.98 2.33
N ALA A 10 2.42 16.15 1.40
CA ALA A 10 3.18 14.93 1.72
C ALA A 10 4.28 14.74 0.67
N CYS A 11 5.28 13.91 0.95
CA CYS A 11 6.39 13.64 0.02
C CYS A 11 6.24 12.32 -0.75
N ASP A 12 5.28 11.53 -0.36
CA ASP A 12 4.91 10.25 -0.96
C ASP A 12 3.42 9.97 -0.74
N ALA A 13 2.95 8.92 -1.35
CA ALA A 13 1.67 8.29 -1.06
C ALA A 13 1.94 6.77 -1.10
N SER A 14 2.42 6.25 0.04
CA SER A 14 2.78 4.85 0.23
C SER A 14 1.56 3.93 0.23
N ALA A 15 0.38 4.46 0.54
CA ALA A 15 -0.90 3.76 0.45
C ALA A 15 -1.99 4.70 -0.07
N ALA A 16 -2.81 4.25 -1.02
CA ALA A 16 -3.94 5.05 -1.48
C ALA A 16 -5.09 4.19 -2.02
N VAL A 17 -6.30 4.73 -1.97
CA VAL A 17 -7.48 4.15 -2.62
C VAL A 17 -8.27 5.22 -3.35
N ARG A 18 -8.72 4.90 -4.57
CA ARG A 18 -9.68 5.72 -5.30
C ARG A 18 -11.09 5.47 -4.79
N LEU A 19 -11.86 6.55 -4.62
CA LEU A 19 -13.27 6.46 -4.27
C LEU A 19 -14.12 6.40 -5.54
N GLY A 20 -14.62 5.21 -5.84
CA GLY A 20 -15.34 4.91 -7.09
C GLY A 20 -16.45 5.90 -7.41
N GLY A 21 -16.66 6.22 -8.69
CA GLY A 21 -17.68 7.18 -9.14
C GLY A 21 -17.35 8.65 -8.88
N THR A 22 -16.17 8.95 -8.30
CA THR A 22 -15.73 10.32 -7.97
C THR A 22 -14.31 10.60 -8.49
N ALA A 23 -13.88 11.87 -8.38
CA ALA A 23 -12.50 12.27 -8.63
C ALA A 23 -11.60 12.11 -7.39
N TRP A 24 -12.17 11.74 -6.24
CA TRP A 24 -11.45 11.67 -4.98
C TRP A 24 -10.62 10.39 -4.84
N PHE A 25 -9.48 10.52 -4.17
CA PHE A 25 -8.74 9.42 -3.57
C PHE A 25 -8.28 9.80 -2.16
N VAL A 26 -8.05 8.79 -1.33
CA VAL A 26 -7.49 8.94 0.01
C VAL A 26 -6.10 8.35 -0.03
N ALA A 27 -5.12 9.06 0.50
CA ALA A 27 -3.74 8.60 0.62
C ALA A 27 -3.23 8.70 2.04
N ALA A 28 -2.34 7.79 2.40
CA ALA A 28 -1.46 7.86 3.55
C ALA A 28 -0.01 8.02 3.09
N CYS A 29 0.81 8.56 3.97
CA CYS A 29 2.26 8.68 3.84
C CYS A 29 2.92 7.79 4.90
N ASP A 30 4.07 7.22 4.62
CA ASP A 30 4.83 6.38 5.56
C ASP A 30 5.30 7.17 6.79
N GLU A 31 5.47 8.51 6.66
CA GLU A 31 6.11 9.38 7.65
C GLU A 31 5.17 9.90 8.74
N ASP A 32 3.84 9.88 8.53
CA ASP A 32 2.92 10.52 9.47
C ASP A 32 1.57 9.79 9.63
N TYR A 33 0.84 10.15 10.68
CA TYR A 33 -0.47 9.57 11.05
C TYR A 33 -1.64 10.28 10.37
N ILE A 34 -1.47 10.81 9.16
CA ILE A 34 -2.48 11.65 8.52
C ILE A 34 -2.99 11.01 7.23
N LEU A 35 -4.29 10.72 7.17
CA LEU A 35 -4.97 10.41 5.92
C LEU A 35 -5.33 11.71 5.21
N ARG A 36 -4.99 11.81 3.93
CA ARG A 36 -5.23 12.99 3.09
C ARG A 36 -6.18 12.65 1.95
N VAL A 37 -7.17 13.51 1.73
CA VAL A 37 -8.12 13.40 0.62
C VAL A 37 -7.70 14.35 -0.48
N TYR A 38 -7.50 13.84 -1.68
CA TYR A 38 -7.12 14.61 -2.85
C TYR A 38 -8.16 14.56 -3.95
N ASP A 39 -8.27 15.65 -4.69
CA ASP A 39 -9.08 15.73 -5.92
C ASP A 39 -8.18 15.53 -7.15
N ARG A 40 -8.39 14.44 -7.86
CA ARG A 40 -7.65 14.15 -9.11
C ARG A 40 -7.99 15.11 -10.24
N SER A 41 -9.15 15.74 -10.22
CA SER A 41 -9.56 16.72 -11.23
C SER A 41 -8.89 18.09 -11.01
N ALA A 42 -8.46 18.36 -9.78
CA ALA A 42 -7.78 19.59 -9.38
C ALA A 42 -6.57 19.25 -8.48
N PRO A 43 -5.46 18.66 -9.05
CA PRO A 43 -4.28 18.32 -8.26
C PRO A 43 -3.72 19.53 -7.51
N GLY A 44 -3.28 19.30 -6.27
CA GLY A 44 -2.82 20.38 -5.40
C GLY A 44 -2.86 19.95 -3.92
N PRO A 45 -3.17 20.86 -2.99
CA PRO A 45 -3.27 20.54 -1.58
C PRO A 45 -4.42 19.58 -1.29
N PRO A 46 -4.36 18.83 -0.17
CA PRO A 46 -5.47 17.96 0.23
C PRO A 46 -6.72 18.79 0.53
N ALA A 47 -7.87 18.32 0.05
CA ALA A 47 -9.17 18.93 0.31
C ALA A 47 -9.65 18.69 1.75
N ALA A 48 -9.17 17.61 2.38
CA ALA A 48 -9.42 17.27 3.78
C ALA A 48 -8.29 16.39 4.31
N SER A 49 -8.13 16.37 5.64
CA SER A 49 -7.18 15.51 6.33
C SER A 49 -7.80 14.95 7.61
N VAL A 50 -7.40 13.74 7.98
CA VAL A 50 -7.83 13.07 9.21
C VAL A 50 -6.61 12.56 9.96
N GLU A 51 -6.42 13.02 11.17
CA GLU A 51 -5.35 12.56 12.04
C GLU A 51 -5.74 11.24 12.74
N LEU A 52 -4.80 10.32 12.84
CA LEU A 52 -5.00 8.98 13.37
C LEU A 52 -4.27 8.71 14.70
N VAL A 53 -3.46 9.62 15.21
CA VAL A 53 -2.67 9.41 16.44
C VAL A 53 -3.54 8.94 17.60
N ASP A 54 -4.66 9.63 17.88
CA ASP A 54 -5.57 9.27 18.97
C ASP A 54 -6.26 7.91 18.79
N PHE A 55 -6.40 7.48 17.54
CA PHE A 55 -7.00 6.20 17.21
C PHE A 55 -5.99 5.06 17.23
N LEU A 56 -4.83 5.25 16.64
CA LEU A 56 -3.77 4.22 16.55
C LEU A 56 -3.01 4.05 17.86
N LYS A 57 -2.93 5.11 18.68
CA LYS A 57 -2.32 5.13 20.02
C LYS A 57 -0.92 4.49 20.03
N PRO A 58 0.04 5.04 19.24
CA PRO A 58 1.41 4.56 19.31
C PRO A 58 2.00 4.80 20.71
N GLU A 59 2.95 3.98 21.13
CA GLU A 59 3.70 4.20 22.39
C GLU A 59 4.47 5.51 22.33
N ASP A 60 5.04 5.84 21.17
CA ASP A 60 5.69 7.12 20.88
C ASP A 60 5.17 7.69 19.56
N PRO A 61 4.45 8.83 19.57
CA PRO A 61 3.93 9.47 18.36
C PRO A 61 5.00 10.10 17.46
N GLU A 62 6.24 10.22 17.92
CA GLU A 62 7.39 10.66 17.10
C GLU A 62 7.91 9.53 16.17
N HIS A 63 7.55 8.27 16.47
CA HIS A 63 7.87 7.16 15.60
C HIS A 63 6.90 7.09 14.42
N GLU A 64 7.41 6.88 13.22
CA GLU A 64 6.64 6.77 12.00
C GLU A 64 5.69 5.57 12.03
N PRO A 65 4.44 5.72 11.55
CA PRO A 65 3.49 4.61 11.47
C PRO A 65 3.82 3.63 10.35
N ASP A 66 4.50 4.10 9.29
CA ASP A 66 4.90 3.29 8.14
C ASP A 66 3.68 2.62 7.48
N ILE A 67 2.63 3.42 7.17
CA ILE A 67 1.41 2.93 6.51
C ILE A 67 1.73 2.67 5.04
N GLU A 68 1.59 1.40 4.59
CA GLU A 68 2.17 0.95 3.33
C GLU A 68 1.17 0.26 2.40
N GLY A 69 -0.06 0.05 2.83
CA GLY A 69 -1.06 -0.54 1.96
C GLY A 69 -2.47 -0.16 2.33
N ALA A 70 -3.33 -0.04 1.32
CA ALA A 70 -4.72 0.31 1.47
C ALA A 70 -5.64 -0.53 0.57
N ALA A 71 -6.84 -0.87 1.05
CA ALA A 71 -7.84 -1.61 0.27
C ALA A 71 -9.25 -1.10 0.55
N LEU A 72 -9.98 -0.74 -0.49
CA LEU A 72 -11.38 -0.34 -0.37
C LEU A 72 -12.30 -1.56 -0.54
N VAL A 73 -13.12 -1.84 0.48
CA VAL A 73 -14.16 -2.88 0.45
C VAL A 73 -15.50 -2.25 0.84
N GLY A 74 -16.38 -2.05 -0.11
CA GLY A 74 -17.64 -1.33 0.11
C GLY A 74 -17.39 0.13 0.53
N GLU A 75 -17.84 0.50 1.72
CA GLU A 75 -17.65 1.83 2.32
C GLU A 75 -16.55 1.83 3.40
N ARG A 76 -15.67 0.83 3.39
CA ARG A 76 -14.59 0.67 4.37
C ARG A 76 -13.24 0.60 3.67
N ILE A 77 -12.30 1.41 4.13
CA ILE A 77 -10.90 1.32 3.72
C ILE A 77 -10.15 0.60 4.84
N TYR A 78 -9.47 -0.48 4.48
CA TYR A 78 -8.49 -1.16 5.33
C TYR A 78 -7.11 -0.61 5.03
N TRP A 79 -6.30 -0.51 6.07
CA TRP A 79 -4.94 0.00 6.03
C TRP A 79 -4.02 -0.98 6.73
N VAL A 80 -2.84 -1.16 6.20
CA VAL A 80 -1.79 -1.97 6.80
C VAL A 80 -0.50 -1.18 6.86
N THR A 81 0.21 -1.31 7.97
CA THR A 81 1.57 -0.78 8.11
C THR A 81 2.58 -1.83 7.67
N SER A 82 3.85 -1.48 7.52
CA SER A 82 4.90 -2.35 7.00
C SER A 82 5.12 -3.64 7.79
N HIS A 83 4.84 -3.64 9.10
CA HIS A 83 5.18 -4.71 10.04
C HIS A 83 6.70 -5.02 10.08
N GLY A 84 7.51 -4.16 9.46
CA GLY A 84 8.96 -4.23 9.43
C GLY A 84 9.62 -3.58 10.66
N ARG A 85 10.92 -3.77 10.75
CA ARG A 85 11.78 -2.99 11.65
C ARG A 85 12.06 -1.61 11.04
N ASP A 86 12.59 -0.69 11.83
CA ASP A 86 13.06 0.59 11.28
C ASP A 86 14.39 0.44 10.51
N GLY A 87 14.91 1.57 10.02
CA GLY A 87 16.16 1.62 9.26
C GLY A 87 17.39 1.20 10.06
N ASP A 88 17.36 1.33 11.38
CA ASP A 88 18.42 0.92 12.30
C ASP A 88 18.30 -0.54 12.73
N GLY A 89 17.21 -1.20 12.36
CA GLY A 89 16.92 -2.59 12.67
C GLY A 89 16.22 -2.80 14.00
N ASP A 90 15.67 -1.75 14.61
CA ASP A 90 14.92 -1.83 15.84
C ASP A 90 13.43 -2.16 15.59
N GLU A 91 12.82 -2.86 16.55
CA GLU A 91 11.39 -3.17 16.49
C GLU A 91 10.58 -1.92 16.86
N GLN A 92 9.64 -1.55 15.98
CA GLN A 92 8.77 -0.39 16.17
C GLN A 92 7.31 -0.84 16.30
N GLU A 93 6.71 -0.61 17.44
CA GLU A 93 5.32 -0.95 17.74
C GLU A 93 4.36 -0.17 16.82
N SER A 94 4.66 1.08 16.50
CA SER A 94 3.90 1.94 15.59
C SER A 94 3.70 1.31 14.20
N ARG A 95 4.67 0.51 13.74
CA ARG A 95 4.66 -0.18 12.43
C ARG A 95 3.89 -1.50 12.44
N GLN A 96 3.18 -1.87 13.51
CA GLN A 96 2.47 -3.14 13.64
C GLN A 96 0.95 -2.93 13.76
N ARG A 97 0.32 -2.41 12.70
CA ARG A 97 -1.12 -2.09 12.68
C ARG A 97 -1.81 -2.63 11.43
N LEU A 98 -2.94 -3.28 11.63
CA LEU A 98 -4.02 -3.40 10.64
C LEU A 98 -5.21 -2.65 11.20
N PHE A 99 -5.76 -1.71 10.46
CA PHE A 99 -6.89 -0.89 10.93
C PHE A 99 -7.85 -0.55 9.80
N ALA A 100 -8.99 0.02 10.14
CA ALA A 100 -9.98 0.41 9.15
C ALA A 100 -10.56 1.79 9.42
N THR A 101 -11.00 2.44 8.34
CA THR A 101 -11.81 3.66 8.36
C THR A 101 -13.04 3.47 7.51
N SER A 102 -14.17 4.04 7.92
CA SER A 102 -15.34 4.21 7.05
C SER A 102 -15.10 5.39 6.12
N VAL A 103 -15.65 5.30 4.91
CA VAL A 103 -15.59 6.38 3.93
C VAL A 103 -16.93 6.59 3.27
N SER A 104 -17.33 7.86 3.14
CA SER A 104 -18.43 8.27 2.30
C SER A 104 -18.02 9.45 1.43
N ALA A 105 -18.27 9.36 0.14
CA ALA A 105 -17.87 10.37 -0.84
C ALA A 105 -19.06 10.88 -1.62
N THR A 106 -19.08 12.19 -1.84
CA THR A 106 -20.03 12.89 -2.71
C THR A 106 -19.25 13.82 -3.64
N ALA A 107 -19.90 14.41 -4.62
CA ALA A 107 -19.26 15.45 -5.44
C ALA A 107 -18.78 16.67 -4.63
N ARG A 108 -19.28 16.86 -3.40
CA ARG A 108 -18.98 18.02 -2.54
C ARG A 108 -17.87 17.75 -1.53
N GLY A 109 -17.44 16.50 -1.36
CA GLY A 109 -16.38 16.14 -0.42
C GLY A 109 -16.48 14.71 0.07
N VAL A 110 -15.51 14.37 0.91
CA VAL A 110 -15.31 13.05 1.48
C VAL A 110 -15.33 13.15 3.00
N ARG A 111 -15.99 12.18 3.65
CA ARG A 111 -15.95 11.99 5.09
C ARG A 111 -15.26 10.68 5.38
N ILE A 112 -14.29 10.69 6.29
CA ILE A 112 -13.55 9.53 6.77
C ILE A 112 -13.65 9.49 8.28
N ALA A 113 -13.86 8.31 8.86
CA ALA A 113 -13.84 8.12 10.30
C ALA A 113 -13.23 6.75 10.66
N PRO A 114 -12.44 6.65 11.75
CA PRO A 114 -11.94 5.37 12.24
C PRO A 114 -13.07 4.38 12.55
N VAL A 115 -12.79 3.07 12.37
CA VAL A 115 -13.73 1.98 12.64
C VAL A 115 -13.08 0.97 13.57
N GLY A 116 -13.82 0.59 14.63
CA GLY A 116 -13.41 -0.46 15.56
C GLY A 116 -12.12 -0.12 16.32
N ARG A 117 -11.12 -1.00 16.22
CA ARG A 117 -9.82 -0.86 16.89
C ARG A 117 -8.68 -1.32 15.98
N PRO A 118 -7.48 -0.72 16.09
CA PRO A 118 -6.31 -1.25 15.40
C PRO A 118 -5.98 -2.66 15.89
N TYR A 119 -5.75 -3.57 14.94
CA TYR A 119 -5.28 -4.92 15.23
C TYR A 119 -3.75 -4.93 15.23
N THR A 120 -3.15 -5.24 16.38
CA THR A 120 -1.71 -5.12 16.63
C THR A 120 -0.97 -6.46 16.63
N ARG A 121 -1.65 -7.57 16.28
CA ARG A 121 -1.08 -8.91 16.39
C ARG A 121 -0.88 -9.60 15.04
N LEU A 122 -1.03 -8.86 13.93
CA LEU A 122 -0.94 -9.45 12.60
C LEU A 122 0.44 -10.09 12.35
N LEU A 123 1.54 -9.41 12.75
CA LEU A 123 2.89 -9.99 12.67
C LEU A 123 3.01 -11.29 13.45
N LYS A 124 2.48 -11.32 14.67
CA LYS A 124 2.48 -12.55 15.51
C LYS A 124 1.73 -13.70 14.84
N ASP A 125 0.61 -13.40 14.18
CA ASP A 125 -0.18 -14.41 13.49
C ASP A 125 0.53 -14.89 12.21
N LEU A 126 1.11 -13.97 11.44
CA LEU A 126 1.91 -14.30 10.24
C LEU A 126 3.06 -15.27 10.54
N VAL A 127 3.82 -15.00 11.61
CA VAL A 127 4.99 -15.84 11.99
C VAL A 127 4.59 -17.16 12.66
N ARG A 128 3.33 -17.35 13.01
CA ARG A 128 2.81 -18.56 13.67
C ARG A 128 1.89 -19.38 12.78
N ALA A 129 1.44 -18.83 11.65
CA ALA A 129 0.55 -19.54 10.74
C ALA A 129 1.23 -20.77 10.12
N PRO A 130 0.71 -22.00 10.32
CA PRO A 130 1.34 -23.21 9.77
C PRO A 130 1.46 -23.15 8.23
N ALA A 131 0.49 -22.55 7.54
CA ALA A 131 0.51 -22.39 6.09
C ALA A 131 1.67 -21.49 5.59
N LEU A 132 2.26 -20.68 6.46
CA LEU A 132 3.34 -19.74 6.15
C LEU A 132 4.71 -20.17 6.67
N GLU A 133 4.79 -21.31 7.37
CA GLU A 133 6.04 -21.86 7.90
C GLU A 133 7.18 -21.95 6.84
N PRO A 134 6.91 -22.42 5.60
CA PRO A 134 7.96 -22.54 4.59
C PRO A 134 8.62 -21.23 4.17
N PHE A 135 8.02 -20.08 4.51
CA PHE A 135 8.53 -18.76 4.13
C PHE A 135 9.40 -18.11 5.23
N GLU A 136 9.63 -18.80 6.34
CA GLU A 136 10.51 -18.36 7.43
C GLU A 136 10.23 -16.93 7.94
N LEU A 137 8.95 -16.49 7.95
CA LEU A 137 8.58 -15.12 8.30
C LEU A 137 9.04 -14.72 9.71
N ARG A 138 9.19 -15.68 10.63
CA ARG A 138 9.80 -15.43 11.95
C ARG A 138 11.23 -14.93 11.84
N ARG A 139 12.02 -15.50 10.94
CA ARG A 139 13.40 -15.09 10.68
C ARG A 139 13.45 -13.77 9.95
N ALA A 140 12.53 -13.57 8.98
CA ALA A 140 12.39 -12.33 8.24
C ALA A 140 12.10 -11.14 9.18
N ALA A 141 11.19 -11.32 10.15
CA ALA A 141 10.83 -10.29 11.14
C ALA A 141 11.97 -9.85 12.07
N GLN A 142 13.11 -10.57 12.09
CA GLN A 142 14.28 -10.23 12.89
C GLN A 142 15.32 -9.41 12.11
N ARG A 143 15.08 -9.13 10.84
CA ARG A 143 15.98 -8.42 9.94
C ARG A 143 15.41 -7.06 9.55
N SER A 144 16.31 -6.15 9.17
CA SER A 144 15.88 -4.89 8.55
C SER A 144 15.05 -5.16 7.27
N PRO A 145 14.00 -4.38 6.99
CA PRO A 145 13.18 -4.56 5.79
C PRO A 145 13.97 -4.45 4.48
N GLN A 146 15.08 -3.72 4.48
CA GLN A 146 15.96 -3.52 3.33
C GLN A 146 17.10 -4.56 3.22
N GLU A 147 17.22 -5.48 4.17
CA GLU A 147 18.15 -6.61 4.06
C GLU A 147 17.55 -7.78 3.29
N PRO A 148 18.35 -8.59 2.57
CA PRO A 148 17.84 -9.79 1.91
C PRO A 148 17.10 -10.71 2.88
N GLY A 149 15.81 -10.96 2.60
CA GLY A 149 14.94 -11.78 3.44
C GLY A 149 14.49 -11.09 4.73
N GLY A 150 14.52 -9.76 4.81
CA GLY A 150 13.84 -8.98 5.84
C GLY A 150 12.33 -9.06 5.70
N LEU A 151 11.56 -8.39 6.55
CA LEU A 151 10.10 -8.37 6.47
C LEU A 151 9.60 -6.96 6.16
N ASN A 152 8.81 -6.85 5.11
CA ASN A 152 8.08 -5.64 4.76
C ASN A 152 6.80 -5.98 4.01
N LEU A 153 5.66 -5.48 4.50
CA LEU A 153 4.35 -5.52 3.86
C LEU A 153 4.10 -4.16 3.20
N GLU A 154 3.81 -4.15 1.90
CA GLU A 154 3.46 -2.91 1.20
C GLU A 154 2.17 -3.02 0.38
N GLY A 155 1.83 -4.21 -0.12
CA GLY A 155 0.60 -4.39 -0.89
C GLY A 155 -0.61 -4.75 -0.03
N LEU A 156 -1.75 -4.10 -0.28
CA LEU A 156 -3.04 -4.49 0.27
C LEU A 156 -4.13 -4.35 -0.80
N ALA A 157 -4.87 -5.43 -1.08
CA ALA A 157 -5.96 -5.38 -2.05
C ALA A 157 -7.20 -6.14 -1.57
N PRO A 158 -8.40 -5.78 -2.04
CA PRO A 158 -9.59 -6.58 -1.80
C PRO A 158 -9.52 -7.90 -2.56
N ALA A 159 -10.09 -8.95 -1.98
CA ALA A 159 -10.24 -10.26 -2.61
C ALA A 159 -11.68 -10.75 -2.53
N PRO A 160 -12.08 -11.71 -3.40
CA PRO A 160 -13.43 -12.27 -3.35
C PRO A 160 -13.82 -12.79 -1.97
N GLY A 161 -15.09 -12.60 -1.60
CA GLY A 161 -15.62 -13.05 -0.31
C GLY A 161 -15.25 -12.18 0.90
N GLY A 162 -14.81 -10.93 0.68
CA GLY A 162 -14.48 -9.98 1.75
C GLY A 162 -13.11 -10.23 2.40
N SER A 163 -12.29 -11.08 1.79
CA SER A 163 -10.89 -11.27 2.20
C SER A 163 -10.03 -10.11 1.70
N LEU A 164 -8.84 -9.95 2.29
CA LEU A 164 -7.80 -9.06 1.80
C LEU A 164 -6.59 -9.86 1.33
N LEU A 165 -5.85 -9.34 0.36
CA LEU A 165 -4.53 -9.83 -0.03
C LEU A 165 -3.45 -8.93 0.57
N LEU A 166 -2.49 -9.54 1.23
CA LEU A 166 -1.29 -8.90 1.76
C LEU A 166 -0.15 -9.21 0.78
N GLY A 167 0.45 -8.20 0.19
CA GLY A 167 1.60 -8.30 -0.70
C GLY A 167 2.90 -7.99 0.04
N PHE A 168 3.90 -8.84 -0.10
CA PHE A 168 5.19 -8.65 0.53
C PHE A 168 6.19 -8.01 -0.44
N ARG A 169 6.78 -6.87 -0.06
CA ARG A 169 7.99 -6.36 -0.71
C ARG A 169 9.18 -7.25 -0.39
N ASN A 170 9.26 -7.72 0.86
CA ASN A 170 10.28 -8.60 1.38
C ASN A 170 9.64 -9.49 2.47
N PRO A 171 9.94 -10.77 2.60
CA PRO A 171 10.90 -11.55 1.82
C PRO A 171 10.37 -11.95 0.43
N ILE A 172 11.32 -12.32 -0.46
CA ILE A 172 11.06 -12.84 -1.81
C ILE A 172 11.55 -14.30 -1.87
N PRO A 173 10.84 -15.25 -1.23
CA PRO A 173 11.31 -16.62 -1.11
C PRO A 173 11.51 -17.28 -2.47
N GLU A 174 12.71 -17.84 -2.70
CA GLU A 174 13.09 -18.46 -3.98
C GLU A 174 12.91 -17.54 -5.19
N GLY A 175 13.08 -16.22 -5.01
CA GLY A 175 12.92 -15.22 -6.06
C GLY A 175 11.47 -14.94 -6.47
N ARG A 176 10.48 -15.39 -5.68
CA ARG A 176 9.03 -15.21 -5.96
C ARG A 176 8.39 -14.35 -4.87
N ALA A 177 7.68 -13.31 -5.29
CA ALA A 177 6.94 -12.45 -4.39
C ALA A 177 5.79 -13.22 -3.71
N LEU A 178 5.63 -13.05 -2.41
CA LEU A 178 4.63 -13.72 -1.61
C LEU A 178 3.35 -12.88 -1.53
N VAL A 179 2.19 -13.52 -1.74
CA VAL A 179 0.87 -12.97 -1.48
C VAL A 179 0.15 -13.86 -0.47
N VAL A 180 -0.36 -13.27 0.60
CA VAL A 180 -1.09 -13.95 1.67
C VAL A 180 -2.51 -13.41 1.73
N ALA A 181 -3.51 -14.29 1.75
CA ALA A 181 -4.89 -13.89 1.98
C ALA A 181 -5.22 -13.86 3.48
N LEU A 182 -5.83 -12.76 3.90
CA LEU A 182 -6.40 -12.53 5.22
C LEU A 182 -7.93 -12.64 5.14
N GLY A 183 -8.50 -13.69 5.72
CA GLY A 183 -9.91 -14.07 5.54
C GLY A 183 -10.89 -13.48 6.54
N ASN A 184 -10.47 -12.65 7.49
CA ASN A 184 -11.33 -12.14 8.56
C ASN A 184 -10.94 -10.74 9.06
N ALA A 185 -10.52 -9.87 8.14
CA ALA A 185 -10.09 -8.53 8.50
C ALA A 185 -11.15 -7.73 9.26
N ASP A 186 -12.42 -7.84 8.85
CA ASP A 186 -13.56 -7.22 9.54
C ASP A 186 -13.67 -7.63 11.00
N ASP A 187 -13.57 -8.94 11.27
CA ASP A 187 -13.67 -9.46 12.63
C ASP A 187 -12.50 -9.00 13.51
N LEU A 188 -11.31 -8.83 12.91
CA LEU A 188 -10.12 -8.37 13.63
C LEU A 188 -10.25 -6.89 14.03
N VAL A 189 -10.62 -6.02 13.09
CA VAL A 189 -10.72 -4.57 13.36
C VAL A 189 -11.94 -4.22 14.21
N GLU A 190 -12.97 -5.06 14.24
CA GLU A 190 -14.13 -4.89 15.10
C GLU A 190 -14.03 -5.67 16.43
N ASP A 191 -12.84 -6.23 16.73
CA ASP A 191 -12.55 -6.97 17.97
C ASP A 191 -13.46 -8.21 18.20
N ARG A 192 -14.00 -8.78 17.10
CA ARG A 192 -14.81 -10.01 17.12
C ARG A 192 -13.97 -11.28 17.01
N ALA A 193 -12.74 -11.16 16.52
CA ALA A 193 -11.76 -12.23 16.44
C ALA A 193 -10.42 -11.79 17.00
N SER A 194 -9.71 -12.75 17.59
CA SER A 194 -8.41 -12.48 18.23
C SER A 194 -7.22 -13.02 17.42
N THR A 195 -7.46 -13.65 16.28
CA THR A 195 -6.43 -14.29 15.45
C THR A 195 -6.79 -14.17 13.97
N ALA A 196 -5.81 -13.84 13.16
CA ALA A 196 -5.95 -13.74 11.71
C ALA A 196 -6.08 -15.13 11.06
N ARG A 197 -7.02 -15.26 10.11
CA ARG A 197 -7.13 -16.45 9.24
C ARG A 197 -6.31 -16.22 7.98
N LEU A 198 -5.18 -16.90 7.91
CA LEU A 198 -4.16 -16.67 6.88
C LEU A 198 -4.00 -17.90 5.97
N ARG A 199 -3.82 -17.66 4.68
CA ARG A 199 -3.46 -18.68 3.69
C ARG A 199 -2.61 -18.09 2.58
N VAL A 200 -1.77 -18.90 1.96
CA VAL A 200 -1.05 -18.48 0.74
C VAL A 200 -2.06 -18.24 -0.38
N ALA A 201 -1.97 -17.08 -1.03
CA ALA A 201 -2.80 -16.71 -2.16
C ALA A 201 -2.02 -16.68 -3.48
N GLY A 202 -0.70 -16.46 -3.43
CA GLY A 202 0.14 -16.47 -4.61
C GLY A 202 1.64 -16.51 -4.27
N ARG A 203 2.42 -17.01 -5.24
CA ARG A 203 3.87 -16.94 -5.29
C ARG A 203 4.26 -16.50 -6.69
N LEU A 204 4.45 -15.20 -6.87
CA LEU A 204 4.52 -14.58 -8.17
C LEU A 204 5.95 -14.43 -8.65
N ASP A 205 6.22 -14.86 -9.87
CA ASP A 205 7.47 -14.53 -10.55
C ASP A 205 7.38 -13.09 -11.07
N LEU A 206 7.99 -12.18 -10.33
CA LEU A 206 8.09 -10.76 -10.68
C LEU A 206 9.53 -10.38 -11.07
N GLY A 207 10.32 -11.35 -11.53
CA GLY A 207 11.72 -11.16 -11.89
C GLY A 207 12.59 -10.82 -10.68
N GLY A 208 12.34 -11.46 -9.53
CA GLY A 208 13.08 -11.24 -8.29
C GLY A 208 12.69 -9.97 -7.51
N ARG A 209 11.61 -9.29 -7.92
CA ARG A 209 11.06 -8.11 -7.23
C ARG A 209 10.00 -8.51 -6.23
N GLY A 210 9.83 -7.67 -5.18
CA GLY A 210 8.71 -7.73 -4.26
C GLY A 210 7.53 -6.88 -4.72
N ILE A 211 6.43 -6.95 -3.97
CA ILE A 211 5.21 -6.17 -4.22
C ILE A 211 5.30 -4.86 -3.47
N ARG A 212 5.19 -3.73 -4.20
CA ARG A 212 5.07 -2.38 -3.65
C ARG A 212 3.60 -1.99 -3.51
N ALA A 213 2.80 -2.24 -4.53
CA ALA A 213 1.37 -2.03 -4.51
C ALA A 213 0.64 -3.16 -5.25
N ILE A 214 -0.62 -3.38 -4.89
CA ILE A 214 -1.50 -4.31 -5.56
C ILE A 214 -2.92 -3.74 -5.57
N GLU A 215 -3.52 -3.59 -6.75
CA GLU A 215 -4.85 -3.03 -6.93
C GLU A 215 -5.73 -3.97 -7.75
N TYR A 216 -6.96 -4.18 -7.29
CA TYR A 216 -7.92 -5.02 -7.99
C TYR A 216 -8.67 -4.24 -9.06
N VAL A 217 -8.75 -4.79 -10.26
CA VAL A 217 -9.49 -4.26 -11.42
C VAL A 217 -10.75 -5.10 -11.64
N PRO A 218 -11.90 -4.72 -11.06
CA PRO A 218 -13.11 -5.56 -11.06
C PRO A 218 -13.65 -5.85 -12.46
N GLU A 219 -13.55 -4.90 -13.39
CA GLU A 219 -14.03 -5.02 -14.76
C GLU A 219 -13.29 -6.12 -15.54
N SER A 220 -12.01 -6.30 -15.26
CA SER A 220 -11.13 -7.28 -15.90
C SER A 220 -10.88 -8.50 -15.03
N LYS A 221 -11.29 -8.46 -13.76
CA LYS A 221 -11.07 -9.52 -12.74
C LYS A 221 -9.60 -9.91 -12.59
N ILE A 222 -8.72 -8.93 -12.59
CA ILE A 222 -7.28 -9.09 -12.41
C ILE A 222 -6.78 -8.14 -11.33
N TYR A 223 -5.55 -8.36 -10.91
CA TYR A 223 -4.79 -7.43 -10.09
C TYR A 223 -3.72 -6.76 -10.95
N LEU A 224 -3.56 -5.45 -10.80
CA LEU A 224 -2.36 -4.73 -11.22
C LEU A 224 -1.39 -4.66 -10.04
N ILE A 225 -0.11 -4.91 -10.31
CA ILE A 225 0.93 -4.96 -9.28
C ILE A 225 2.04 -4.01 -9.68
N VAL A 226 2.41 -3.11 -8.79
CA VAL A 226 3.69 -2.43 -8.84
C VAL A 226 4.70 -3.32 -8.13
N ALA A 227 5.71 -3.77 -8.85
CA ALA A 227 6.80 -4.57 -8.30
C ALA A 227 8.08 -3.73 -8.25
N GLY A 228 8.86 -3.89 -7.19
CA GLY A 228 10.12 -3.17 -7.01
C GLY A 228 11.15 -3.97 -6.22
N ALA A 229 12.38 -3.48 -6.18
CA ALA A 229 13.43 -4.06 -5.37
C ALA A 229 13.07 -4.03 -3.87
N PHE A 230 13.59 -4.99 -3.10
CA PHE A 230 13.41 -5.01 -1.64
C PHE A 230 14.23 -3.91 -0.93
N ASP A 231 15.25 -3.39 -1.60
CA ASP A 231 16.11 -2.29 -1.15
C ASP A 231 15.75 -0.97 -1.87
N ASP A 232 16.63 0.01 -1.82
CA ASP A 232 16.45 1.32 -2.45
C ASP A 232 16.77 1.36 -3.96
N ALA A 233 17.02 0.21 -4.60
CA ALA A 233 17.30 0.17 -6.02
C ALA A 233 16.10 0.63 -6.84
N ARG A 234 16.36 1.44 -7.87
CA ARG A 234 15.31 1.93 -8.80
C ARG A 234 15.03 0.88 -9.86
N ASP A 235 14.38 -0.21 -9.47
CA ASP A 235 14.02 -1.31 -10.34
C ASP A 235 12.52 -1.62 -10.17
N PHE A 236 11.69 -0.86 -10.89
CA PHE A 236 10.24 -0.97 -10.84
C PHE A 236 9.69 -1.56 -12.14
N ARG A 237 8.63 -2.36 -12.01
CA ARG A 237 7.88 -2.90 -13.14
C ARG A 237 6.43 -3.15 -12.76
N LEU A 238 5.52 -2.96 -13.74
CA LEU A 238 4.12 -3.30 -13.58
C LEU A 238 3.84 -4.72 -14.09
N TYR A 239 2.88 -5.38 -13.41
CA TYR A 239 2.39 -6.69 -13.79
C TYR A 239 0.87 -6.74 -13.71
N ALA A 240 0.26 -7.60 -14.55
CA ALA A 240 -1.12 -8.03 -14.42
C ALA A 240 -1.14 -9.48 -13.90
N TRP A 241 -1.98 -9.76 -12.88
CA TRP A 241 -2.13 -11.09 -12.29
C TRP A 241 -3.60 -11.48 -12.18
N PRO A 242 -4.04 -12.67 -12.67
CA PRO A 242 -5.45 -13.09 -12.59
C PRO A 242 -5.96 -13.39 -11.17
N GLY A 243 -5.07 -13.56 -10.18
CA GLY A 243 -5.46 -13.71 -8.78
C GLY A 243 -5.51 -15.16 -8.28
N GLY A 244 -5.27 -16.15 -9.12
CA GLY A 244 -5.24 -17.56 -8.72
C GLY A 244 -3.86 -17.96 -8.17
N LEU A 245 -3.85 -18.92 -7.24
CA LEU A 245 -2.63 -19.41 -6.56
C LEU A 245 -1.52 -19.85 -7.55
N HIS A 246 -1.91 -20.39 -8.71
CA HIS A 246 -1.00 -20.91 -9.72
C HIS A 246 -0.95 -20.07 -10.99
N ASP A 247 -1.65 -18.94 -11.01
CA ASP A 247 -1.66 -18.04 -12.16
C ASP A 247 -0.33 -17.29 -12.25
N ALA A 248 0.17 -17.15 -13.47
CA ALA A 248 1.35 -16.36 -13.74
C ALA A 248 1.00 -14.86 -13.78
N ALA A 249 1.88 -14.04 -13.21
CA ALA A 249 1.85 -12.61 -13.44
C ALA A 249 2.53 -12.29 -14.78
N VAL A 250 1.92 -11.40 -15.56
CA VAL A 250 2.41 -10.96 -16.87
C VAL A 250 2.94 -9.54 -16.77
N GLY A 251 4.20 -9.34 -17.16
CA GLY A 251 4.81 -8.00 -17.14
C GLY A 251 4.15 -7.08 -18.17
N LEU A 252 3.88 -5.84 -17.76
CA LEU A 252 3.32 -4.78 -18.58
C LEU A 252 4.43 -3.83 -19.01
N ASP A 253 4.35 -3.37 -20.25
CA ASP A 253 5.27 -2.36 -20.78
C ASP A 253 4.70 -0.97 -20.51
N VAL A 254 5.38 -0.22 -19.64
CA VAL A 254 5.01 1.15 -19.27
C VAL A 254 6.27 1.97 -18.99
N ASP A 255 6.31 3.17 -19.55
CA ASP A 255 7.34 4.13 -19.23
C ASP A 255 6.99 4.79 -17.88
N LEU A 256 7.84 4.58 -16.89
CA LEU A 256 7.70 5.11 -15.54
C LEU A 256 8.35 6.49 -15.36
N ASP A 257 8.99 6.99 -16.43
CA ASP A 257 9.76 8.23 -16.37
C ASP A 257 10.81 8.17 -15.21
N ASP A 258 10.90 9.23 -14.41
CA ASP A 258 11.75 9.25 -13.21
C ASP A 258 10.96 8.97 -11.90
N CYS A 259 9.73 8.49 -12.01
CA CYS A 259 8.89 8.15 -10.87
C CYS A 259 9.39 6.89 -10.15
N LYS A 260 9.15 6.85 -8.85
CA LYS A 260 9.32 5.69 -7.98
C LYS A 260 7.94 5.27 -7.46
N PRO A 261 7.18 4.50 -8.25
CA PRO A 261 5.81 4.17 -7.85
C PRO A 261 5.80 3.27 -6.61
N GLU A 262 5.06 3.70 -5.61
CA GLU A 262 4.77 2.95 -4.38
C GLU A 262 3.30 2.58 -4.30
N GLU A 263 2.44 3.34 -4.98
CA GLU A 263 1.03 3.01 -5.04
C GLU A 263 0.48 3.26 -6.45
N LEU A 264 -0.61 2.60 -6.78
CA LEU A 264 -1.35 2.82 -8.01
C LEU A 264 -2.86 2.88 -7.76
N ILE A 265 -3.53 3.75 -8.49
CA ILE A 265 -4.99 3.81 -8.52
C ILE A 265 -5.50 3.63 -9.95
N VAL A 266 -6.48 2.73 -10.11
CA VAL A 266 -7.16 2.53 -11.39
C VAL A 266 -8.24 3.59 -11.56
N THR A 267 -8.21 4.31 -12.68
CA THR A 267 -9.08 5.46 -12.89
C THR A 267 -10.20 5.20 -13.89
N GLU A 268 -9.92 4.40 -14.90
CA GLU A 268 -10.88 4.00 -15.93
C GLU A 268 -10.43 2.70 -16.61
N VAL A 269 -11.39 1.88 -17.03
CA VAL A 269 -11.15 0.67 -17.83
C VAL A 269 -11.90 0.76 -19.14
N ARG A 270 -11.21 0.59 -20.26
CA ARG A 270 -11.79 0.58 -21.63
C ARG A 270 -11.27 -0.64 -22.39
N GLY A 271 -12.00 -1.74 -22.30
CA GLY A 271 -11.57 -3.03 -22.86
C GLY A 271 -10.26 -3.49 -22.22
N ARG A 272 -9.21 -3.66 -23.02
CA ARG A 272 -7.86 -4.03 -22.53
C ARG A 272 -7.03 -2.85 -22.02
N ARG A 273 -7.48 -1.63 -22.21
CA ARG A 273 -6.77 -0.41 -21.80
C ARG A 273 -7.23 0.02 -20.43
N VAL A 274 -6.32 0.05 -19.47
CA VAL A 274 -6.55 0.48 -18.11
C VAL A 274 -5.80 1.80 -17.88
N HIS A 275 -6.55 2.84 -17.55
CA HIS A 275 -5.99 4.12 -17.15
C HIS A 275 -5.62 4.06 -15.67
N VAL A 276 -4.37 4.34 -15.38
CA VAL A 276 -3.82 4.31 -14.03
C VAL A 276 -3.18 5.64 -13.67
N GLU A 277 -3.10 5.92 -12.40
CA GLU A 277 -2.24 6.95 -11.83
C GLU A 277 -1.32 6.28 -10.82
N LEU A 278 -0.01 6.35 -11.10
CA LEU A 278 1.05 5.80 -10.25
C LEU A 278 1.52 6.92 -9.34
N LEU A 279 1.48 6.70 -8.03
CA LEU A 279 1.88 7.65 -7.02
C LEU A 279 3.35 7.39 -6.64
N SER A 280 4.16 8.44 -6.66
CA SER A 280 5.62 8.33 -6.54
C SER A 280 6.10 8.65 -5.13
N ASP A 281 7.06 7.86 -4.59
CA ASP A 281 7.93 8.32 -3.51
C ASP A 281 8.86 9.42 -4.04
N ASP A 282 8.60 10.63 -3.63
CA ASP A 282 9.42 11.80 -3.90
C ASP A 282 10.14 12.33 -2.64
N GLY A 283 10.17 11.56 -1.55
CA GLY A 283 10.82 11.92 -0.29
C GLY A 283 12.29 12.31 -0.42
N GLY A 284 12.98 11.69 -1.37
CA GLY A 284 14.36 12.01 -1.71
C GLY A 284 14.54 13.21 -2.63
N ARG A 285 13.49 13.74 -3.28
CA ARG A 285 13.58 14.90 -4.20
C ARG A 285 13.82 16.18 -3.42
N LYS A 286 14.39 17.18 -4.10
CA LYS A 286 14.63 18.49 -3.48
C LYS A 286 13.39 19.38 -3.54
N ALA A 287 13.00 19.91 -2.38
CA ALA A 287 11.98 20.93 -2.20
C ALA A 287 12.58 22.05 -1.34
N GLY A 288 12.60 23.28 -1.85
CA GLY A 288 13.22 24.43 -1.15
C GLY A 288 14.70 24.22 -0.79
N GLY A 289 15.45 23.43 -1.60
CA GLY A 289 16.87 23.14 -1.35
C GLY A 289 17.17 21.99 -0.38
N LYS A 290 16.17 21.46 0.33
CA LYS A 290 16.25 20.29 1.23
C LYS A 290 15.66 19.06 0.53
N LYS A 291 15.89 17.82 1.07
CA LYS A 291 15.08 16.67 0.69
C LYS A 291 13.62 16.93 1.09
N CYS A 292 12.65 16.44 0.31
CA CYS A 292 11.23 16.66 0.54
C CYS A 292 10.83 16.32 1.99
N LYS A 293 11.24 15.14 2.48
CA LYS A 293 11.01 14.70 3.87
C LYS A 293 11.51 15.69 4.95
N LYS A 294 12.52 16.51 4.62
CA LYS A 294 13.12 17.52 5.51
C LYS A 294 12.73 18.96 5.14
N ALA A 295 11.84 19.13 4.18
CA ALA A 295 11.34 20.44 3.77
C ALA A 295 10.21 20.89 4.68
N ASP A 296 9.95 22.21 4.66
CA ASP A 296 8.81 22.78 5.38
C ASP A 296 7.49 22.20 4.81
N PRO A 297 6.47 21.92 5.62
CA PRO A 297 5.26 21.20 5.22
C PRO A 297 4.58 21.74 3.95
N GLU A 298 4.58 23.05 3.77
CA GLU A 298 4.01 23.73 2.60
C GLU A 298 4.79 23.48 1.29
N MET A 299 6.04 23.02 1.39
CA MET A 299 6.91 22.71 0.25
C MET A 299 6.86 21.22 -0.13
N ARG A 300 6.24 20.39 0.71
CA ARG A 300 6.16 18.95 0.49
C ARG A 300 5.21 18.64 -0.65
N SER A 301 5.65 17.76 -1.54
CA SER A 301 4.82 17.30 -2.65
C SER A 301 5.29 15.95 -3.18
N PHE A 302 4.33 15.17 -3.68
CA PHE A 302 4.59 13.96 -4.44
C PHE A 302 3.94 14.05 -5.83
N ARG A 303 4.42 13.23 -6.75
CA ARG A 303 3.92 13.18 -8.12
C ARG A 303 2.96 12.01 -8.34
N GLY A 304 1.99 12.25 -9.24
CA GLY A 304 1.17 11.21 -9.85
C GLY A 304 1.49 11.12 -11.34
N LEU A 305 1.93 9.95 -11.80
CA LEU A 305 2.13 9.65 -13.22
C LEU A 305 0.84 9.04 -13.77
N ARG A 306 0.11 9.80 -14.58
CA ARG A 306 -1.08 9.33 -15.28
C ARG A 306 -0.68 8.67 -16.59
N THR A 307 -1.04 7.43 -16.77
CA THR A 307 -0.70 6.67 -17.97
C THR A 307 -1.76 5.62 -18.29
N VAL A 308 -1.56 4.87 -19.37
CA VAL A 308 -2.44 3.79 -19.80
C VAL A 308 -1.61 2.52 -19.92
N VAL A 309 -2.07 1.46 -19.31
CA VAL A 309 -1.50 0.11 -19.47
C VAL A 309 -2.44 -0.75 -20.29
N GLU A 310 -1.90 -1.68 -21.05
CA GLU A 310 -2.66 -2.68 -21.82
C GLU A 310 -2.52 -4.04 -21.15
N ILE A 311 -3.67 -4.66 -20.76
CA ILE A 311 -3.75 -5.92 -20.02
C ILE A 311 -4.19 -7.08 -20.91
#